data_ee7639eff09385046532088f376e8655
#
_entry.id   ee7639eff09385046532088f376e8655
#
_cell.length_a   1.000
_cell.length_b   1.000
_cell.length_c   1.000
_cell.angle_alpha   90.00
_cell.angle_beta   90.00
_cell.angle_gamma   90.00
#
_symmetry.space_group_name_H-M   'P 1'
#
loop_
_entity.id
_entity.type
_entity.pdbx_description
1 polymer ?
#
loop_
_entity_poly.entity_id
_entity_poly.type
_entity_poly.pdbx_seq_one_letter_code
_entity_poly.pdbx_strand_id
1 'polypeptide(L)'
;ILPMTVIKRFHDCLAPTHDAVLAAAEKYKTLAVKDGFLREASGYPFYNTSKFTFETLKADPENIEDNFKDYINGFSDNVQDILARMKFADQIERLSDPDAPLLYQIICDFCKPQADMSPDKIRAVDMGCIFENLIQRFSESYDEDAGAHFTSRDIVYLMTDLLIQADSHVFEGDRI
;
A
#
# COMPACT_ATOMS: atom_id res chain seq x y z
N ILE A 1 -0.86 -11.22 -3.14
CA ILE A 1 -1.98 -10.26 -3.16
C ILE A 1 -1.78 -9.16 -2.12
N LEU A 2 -1.50 -9.48 -0.83
CA LEU A 2 -1.40 -8.46 0.23
C LEU A 2 -0.41 -7.32 -0.10
N PRO A 3 0.85 -7.56 -0.52
CA PRO A 3 1.75 -6.47 -0.90
C PRO A 3 1.23 -5.63 -2.07
N MET A 4 0.59 -6.27 -3.06
CA MET A 4 0.00 -5.55 -4.20
C MET A 4 -1.16 -4.63 -3.77
N THR A 5 -1.96 -5.04 -2.79
CA THR A 5 -3.01 -4.20 -2.21
C THR A 5 -2.42 -2.95 -1.53
N VAL A 6 -1.31 -3.11 -0.80
CA VAL A 6 -0.58 -1.99 -0.18
C VAL A 6 -0.06 -1.03 -1.25
N ILE A 7 0.61 -1.56 -2.28
CA ILE A 7 1.17 -0.77 -3.39
C ILE A 7 0.05 -0.03 -4.14
N LYS A 8 -1.05 -0.72 -4.43
CA LYS A 8 -2.20 -0.10 -5.10
C LYS A 8 -2.78 1.05 -4.28
N ARG A 9 -2.91 0.87 -2.95
CA ARG A 9 -3.34 1.96 -2.06
C ARG A 9 -2.40 3.15 -2.12
N PHE A 10 -1.09 2.93 -2.05
CA PHE A 10 -0.11 4.02 -2.18
C PHE A 10 -0.20 4.70 -3.55
N HIS A 11 -0.32 3.91 -4.62
CA HIS A 11 -0.53 4.44 -5.97
C HIS A 11 -1.74 5.36 -6.06
N ASP A 12 -2.90 4.90 -5.60
CA ASP A 12 -4.15 5.66 -5.70
C ASP A 12 -4.16 6.91 -4.81
N CYS A 13 -3.45 6.89 -3.68
CA CYS A 13 -3.24 8.09 -2.88
C CYS A 13 -2.38 9.13 -3.61
N LEU A 14 -1.36 8.68 -4.34
CA LEU A 14 -0.41 9.56 -5.03
C LEU A 14 -0.88 9.99 -6.42
N ALA A 15 -1.83 9.29 -7.03
CA ALA A 15 -2.27 9.53 -8.41
C ALA A 15 -2.61 11.02 -8.68
N PRO A 16 -3.33 11.75 -7.81
CA PRO A 16 -3.64 13.16 -8.06
C PRO A 16 -2.44 14.09 -8.07
N THR A 17 -1.35 13.74 -7.41
CA THR A 17 -0.15 14.58 -7.22
C THR A 17 1.10 14.03 -7.90
N HIS A 18 0.96 12.94 -8.64
CA HIS A 18 2.10 12.24 -9.28
C HIS A 18 2.92 13.17 -10.18
N ASP A 19 2.28 13.94 -11.05
CA ASP A 19 2.96 14.89 -11.94
C ASP A 19 3.71 15.98 -11.17
N ALA A 20 3.12 16.47 -10.06
CA ALA A 20 3.76 17.45 -9.19
C ALA A 20 5.02 16.87 -8.52
N VAL A 21 4.98 15.60 -8.11
CA VAL A 21 6.16 14.90 -7.55
C VAL A 21 7.25 14.74 -8.60
N LEU A 22 6.91 14.34 -9.83
CA LEU A 22 7.88 14.22 -10.93
C LEU A 22 8.52 15.57 -11.27
N ALA A 23 7.74 16.64 -11.35
CA ALA A 23 8.24 17.99 -11.57
C ALA A 23 9.17 18.45 -10.44
N ALA A 24 8.82 18.17 -9.19
CA ALA A 24 9.67 18.46 -8.04
C ALA A 24 10.96 17.63 -8.06
N ALA A 25 10.88 16.35 -8.43
CA ALA A 25 12.06 15.48 -8.53
C ALA A 25 13.06 15.99 -9.57
N GLU A 26 12.60 16.45 -10.71
CA GLU A 26 13.48 17.05 -11.73
C GLU A 26 14.03 18.40 -11.29
N LYS A 27 13.19 19.27 -10.71
CA LYS A 27 13.58 20.59 -10.22
C LYS A 27 14.67 20.53 -9.14
N TYR A 28 14.56 19.57 -8.23
CA TYR A 28 15.46 19.44 -7.08
C TYR A 28 16.49 18.30 -7.24
N LYS A 29 16.71 17.83 -8.46
CA LYS A 29 17.59 16.70 -8.78
C LYS A 29 19.01 16.84 -8.23
N THR A 30 19.53 18.04 -8.17
CA THR A 30 20.89 18.34 -7.71
C THR A 30 21.02 18.55 -6.19
N LEU A 31 19.89 18.61 -5.47
CA LEU A 31 19.91 18.81 -4.03
C LEU A 31 20.16 17.49 -3.29
N ALA A 32 21.06 17.52 -2.31
CA ALA A 32 21.34 16.37 -1.45
C ALA A 32 20.14 16.01 -0.56
N VAL A 33 19.33 17.00 -0.19
CA VAL A 33 18.13 16.81 0.68
C VAL A 33 16.90 17.22 -0.10
N LYS A 34 16.36 16.30 -0.89
CA LYS A 34 15.16 16.52 -1.71
C LYS A 34 13.89 15.90 -1.11
N ASP A 35 14.04 14.99 -0.14
CA ASP A 35 12.94 14.19 0.43
C ASP A 35 11.79 15.07 0.97
N GLY A 36 12.11 16.14 1.72
CA GLY A 36 11.10 17.07 2.24
C GLY A 36 10.26 17.74 1.15
N PHE A 37 10.88 18.17 0.05
CA PHE A 37 10.19 18.79 -1.08
C PHE A 37 9.31 17.79 -1.84
N LEU A 38 9.73 16.52 -1.94
CA LEU A 38 8.95 15.47 -2.60
C LEU A 38 7.74 15.07 -1.76
N ARG A 39 7.87 15.01 -0.43
CA ARG A 39 6.74 14.79 0.49
C ARG A 39 5.76 15.96 0.45
N GLU A 40 6.25 17.20 0.42
CA GLU A 40 5.41 18.38 0.27
C GLU A 40 4.63 18.34 -1.05
N ALA A 41 5.31 18.03 -2.16
CA ALA A 41 4.67 17.90 -3.47
C ALA A 41 3.63 16.77 -3.55
N SER A 42 3.86 15.65 -2.84
CA SER A 42 2.92 14.54 -2.78
C SER A 42 1.71 14.80 -1.88
N GLY A 43 1.86 15.65 -0.86
CA GLY A 43 0.86 15.84 0.20
C GLY A 43 0.77 14.66 1.20
N TYR A 44 1.72 13.72 1.14
CA TYR A 44 1.77 12.51 1.98
C TYR A 44 3.17 12.34 2.60
N PRO A 45 3.32 11.56 3.69
CA PRO A 45 4.64 11.21 4.24
C PRO A 45 5.43 10.24 3.35
N PHE A 46 4.97 9.98 2.14
CA PHE A 46 5.60 9.14 1.11
C PHE A 46 5.34 9.71 -0.28
N TYR A 47 6.13 9.27 -1.26
CA TYR A 47 6.02 9.68 -2.66
C TYR A 47 6.49 8.54 -3.58
N ASN A 48 6.30 8.71 -4.89
CA ASN A 48 6.90 7.87 -5.93
C ASN A 48 7.45 8.75 -7.05
N THR A 49 8.72 8.57 -7.41
CA THR A 49 9.41 9.31 -8.47
C THR A 49 9.54 8.54 -9.78
N SER A 50 8.99 7.31 -9.86
CA SER A 50 8.96 6.56 -11.10
C SER A 50 7.99 7.19 -12.11
N LYS A 51 8.34 7.14 -13.37
CA LYS A 51 7.47 7.54 -14.48
C LYS A 51 6.32 6.56 -14.75
N PHE A 52 6.40 5.36 -14.15
CA PHE A 52 5.40 4.33 -14.36
C PHE A 52 4.19 4.51 -13.45
N THR A 53 3.03 4.17 -13.99
CA THR A 53 1.74 4.01 -13.29
C THR A 53 1.21 2.62 -13.57
N PHE A 54 0.15 2.19 -12.88
CA PHE A 54 -0.47 0.88 -13.18
C PHE A 54 -0.95 0.80 -14.63
N GLU A 55 -1.45 1.90 -15.18
CA GLU A 55 -1.92 1.99 -16.58
C GLU A 55 -0.76 1.85 -17.57
N THR A 56 0.37 2.53 -17.31
CA THR A 56 1.55 2.43 -18.20
C THR A 56 2.23 1.08 -18.09
N LEU A 57 2.25 0.47 -16.90
CA LEU A 57 2.73 -0.90 -16.70
C LEU A 57 1.91 -1.91 -17.51
N LYS A 58 0.57 -1.78 -17.48
CA LYS A 58 -0.32 -2.61 -18.28
C LYS A 58 -0.11 -2.45 -19.79
N ALA A 59 0.34 -1.28 -20.24
CA ALA A 59 0.55 -1.00 -21.66
C ALA A 59 1.81 -1.67 -22.24
N ASP A 60 2.74 -2.14 -21.40
CA ASP A 60 4.00 -2.77 -21.81
C ASP A 60 4.20 -4.14 -21.12
N PRO A 61 3.50 -5.18 -21.60
CA PRO A 61 3.56 -6.52 -21.02
C PRO A 61 4.92 -7.21 -21.20
N GLU A 62 5.67 -6.88 -22.26
CA GLU A 62 6.95 -7.54 -22.56
C GLU A 62 8.06 -7.17 -21.56
N ASN A 63 8.01 -5.94 -21.03
CA ASN A 63 8.98 -5.43 -20.06
C ASN A 63 8.38 -5.28 -18.65
N ILE A 64 7.29 -5.98 -18.37
CA ILE A 64 6.50 -5.78 -17.14
C ILE A 64 7.31 -5.95 -15.86
N GLU A 65 8.22 -6.91 -15.81
CA GLU A 65 9.05 -7.17 -14.64
C GLU A 65 9.99 -6.00 -14.34
N ASP A 66 10.75 -5.57 -15.33
CA ASP A 66 11.73 -4.50 -15.18
C ASP A 66 11.04 -3.17 -14.91
N ASN A 67 9.96 -2.87 -15.63
CA ASN A 67 9.16 -1.66 -15.45
C ASN A 67 8.52 -1.64 -14.05
N PHE A 68 8.06 -2.78 -13.55
CA PHE A 68 7.48 -2.87 -12.23
C PHE A 68 8.53 -2.76 -11.12
N LYS A 69 9.73 -3.32 -11.30
CA LYS A 69 10.86 -3.11 -10.41
C LYS A 69 11.25 -1.63 -10.34
N ASP A 70 11.31 -0.95 -11.50
CA ASP A 70 11.60 0.48 -11.55
C ASP A 70 10.48 1.30 -10.86
N TYR A 71 9.23 0.92 -11.06
CA TYR A 71 8.09 1.53 -10.35
C TYR A 71 8.22 1.40 -8.83
N ILE A 72 8.57 0.22 -8.32
CA ILE A 72 8.77 -0.02 -6.89
C ILE A 72 9.95 0.77 -6.35
N ASN A 73 11.05 0.83 -7.08
CA ASN A 73 12.25 1.57 -6.69
C ASN A 73 12.04 3.10 -6.66
N GLY A 74 11.01 3.60 -7.32
CA GLY A 74 10.61 5.00 -7.29
C GLY A 74 9.97 5.46 -5.97
N PHE A 75 9.52 4.55 -5.12
CA PHE A 75 8.94 4.91 -3.82
C PHE A 75 9.99 5.45 -2.85
N SER A 76 9.54 6.30 -1.94
CA SER A 76 10.33 6.81 -0.82
C SER A 76 10.82 5.68 0.11
N ASP A 77 11.94 5.92 0.80
CA ASP A 77 12.65 4.91 1.61
C ASP A 77 11.74 4.21 2.63
N ASN A 78 10.84 4.95 3.28
CA ASN A 78 9.89 4.39 4.26
C ASN A 78 8.92 3.37 3.64
N VAL A 79 8.50 3.57 2.38
CA VAL A 79 7.68 2.60 1.66
C VAL A 79 8.52 1.42 1.21
N GLN A 80 9.74 1.66 0.73
CA GLN A 80 10.68 0.59 0.35
C GLN A 80 11.01 -0.32 1.55
N ASP A 81 11.21 0.24 2.74
CA ASP A 81 11.41 -0.52 3.97
C ASP A 81 10.23 -1.45 4.28
N ILE A 82 8.99 -0.97 4.09
CA ILE A 82 7.78 -1.78 4.27
C ILE A 82 7.78 -2.95 3.27
N LEU A 83 8.03 -2.68 1.99
CA LEU A 83 8.05 -3.69 0.94
C LEU A 83 9.18 -4.72 1.12
N ALA A 84 10.34 -4.27 1.59
CA ALA A 84 11.47 -5.14 1.91
C ALA A 84 11.12 -6.12 3.05
N ARG A 85 10.47 -5.64 4.12
CA ARG A 85 9.99 -6.49 5.22
C ARG A 85 8.95 -7.51 4.77
N MET A 86 8.18 -7.20 3.74
CA MET A 86 7.23 -8.13 3.11
C MET A 86 7.90 -9.10 2.14
N LYS A 87 9.23 -9.03 1.95
CA LYS A 87 10.00 -9.82 0.97
C LYS A 87 9.39 -9.77 -0.42
N PHE A 88 8.97 -8.56 -0.82
CA PHE A 88 8.18 -8.42 -2.04
C PHE A 88 9.00 -8.63 -3.31
N ALA A 89 10.30 -8.31 -3.30
CA ALA A 89 11.20 -8.55 -4.43
C ALA A 89 11.23 -10.04 -4.85
N ASP A 90 11.33 -10.95 -3.87
CA ASP A 90 11.32 -12.40 -4.12
C ASP A 90 9.99 -12.88 -4.74
N GLN A 91 8.90 -12.16 -4.42
CA GLN A 91 7.57 -12.47 -4.98
C GLN A 91 7.45 -12.01 -6.43
N ILE A 92 8.04 -10.87 -6.79
CA ILE A 92 8.02 -10.34 -8.17
C ILE A 92 8.68 -11.36 -9.11
N GLU A 93 9.87 -11.84 -8.76
CA GLU A 93 10.60 -12.83 -9.57
C GLU A 93 9.77 -14.08 -9.82
N ARG A 94 9.09 -14.61 -8.79
CA ARG A 94 8.21 -15.79 -8.94
C ARG A 94 6.98 -15.52 -9.78
N LEU A 95 6.43 -14.30 -9.75
CA LEU A 95 5.24 -13.93 -10.49
C LEU A 95 5.54 -13.58 -11.96
N SER A 96 6.82 -13.34 -12.27
CA SER A 96 7.31 -12.99 -13.60
C SER A 96 7.79 -14.24 -14.39
N ASP A 97 7.58 -15.45 -13.86
CA ASP A 97 7.96 -16.68 -14.52
C ASP A 97 7.39 -16.71 -15.95
N PRO A 98 8.24 -16.91 -16.99
CA PRO A 98 7.82 -16.95 -18.39
C PRO A 98 6.74 -18.02 -18.69
N ASP A 99 6.76 -19.13 -17.95
CA ASP A 99 5.80 -20.22 -18.10
C ASP A 99 4.44 -19.93 -17.45
N ALA A 100 4.41 -18.97 -16.51
CA ALA A 100 3.20 -18.56 -15.81
C ALA A 100 3.22 -17.05 -15.47
N PRO A 101 3.03 -16.15 -16.45
CA PRO A 101 3.16 -14.69 -16.26
C PRO A 101 2.01 -14.11 -15.46
N LEU A 102 1.99 -14.38 -14.16
CA LEU A 102 0.93 -13.94 -13.24
C LEU A 102 1.04 -12.46 -12.89
N LEU A 103 2.24 -11.87 -12.92
CA LEU A 103 2.45 -10.46 -12.56
C LEU A 103 1.60 -9.53 -13.44
N TYR A 104 1.63 -9.75 -14.74
CA TYR A 104 0.84 -8.95 -15.69
C TYR A 104 -0.67 -9.07 -15.44
N GLN A 105 -1.16 -10.30 -15.21
CA GLN A 105 -2.57 -10.54 -14.91
C GLN A 105 -3.01 -9.83 -13.62
N ILE A 106 -2.18 -9.90 -12.58
CA ILE A 106 -2.43 -9.21 -11.30
C ILE A 106 -2.48 -7.70 -11.52
N ILE A 107 -1.55 -7.11 -12.25
CA ILE A 107 -1.55 -5.67 -12.57
C ILE A 107 -2.82 -5.30 -13.34
N CYS A 108 -3.22 -6.08 -14.34
CA CYS A 108 -4.47 -5.87 -15.06
C CYS A 108 -5.70 -5.91 -14.16
N ASP A 109 -5.74 -6.83 -13.20
CA ASP A 109 -6.85 -6.92 -12.24
C ASP A 109 -6.89 -5.70 -11.31
N PHE A 110 -5.73 -5.21 -10.86
CA PHE A 110 -5.64 -3.99 -10.05
C PHE A 110 -5.92 -2.69 -10.83
N CYS A 111 -5.92 -2.72 -12.17
CA CYS A 111 -6.39 -1.59 -12.99
C CYS A 111 -7.92 -1.54 -13.16
N LYS A 112 -8.66 -2.55 -12.71
CA LYS A 112 -10.11 -2.56 -12.81
C LYS A 112 -10.75 -1.54 -11.86
N PRO A 113 -11.90 -0.93 -12.21
CA PRO A 113 -12.58 0.04 -11.35
C PRO A 113 -12.95 -0.49 -9.95
N GLN A 114 -13.14 -1.81 -9.82
CA GLN A 114 -13.43 -2.48 -8.55
C GLN A 114 -12.22 -2.50 -7.59
N ALA A 115 -11.01 -2.33 -8.11
CA ALA A 115 -9.77 -2.27 -7.35
C ALA A 115 -9.31 -0.83 -7.06
N ASP A 116 -10.17 0.15 -7.23
CA ASP A 116 -9.88 1.54 -6.89
C ASP A 116 -9.86 1.72 -5.36
N MET A 117 -8.67 2.03 -4.85
CA MET A 117 -8.40 2.20 -3.42
C MET A 117 -8.11 3.67 -3.06
N SER A 118 -8.60 4.61 -3.86
CA SER A 118 -8.43 6.05 -3.60
C SER A 118 -9.03 6.46 -2.25
N PRO A 119 -8.48 7.51 -1.60
CA PRO A 119 -8.97 7.99 -0.30
C PRO A 119 -10.44 8.41 -0.32
N ASP A 120 -10.94 8.87 -1.47
CA ASP A 120 -12.33 9.28 -1.66
C ASP A 120 -13.32 8.09 -1.61
N LYS A 121 -12.87 6.90 -2.00
CA LYS A 121 -13.68 5.69 -2.01
C LYS A 121 -13.47 4.81 -0.78
N ILE A 122 -12.24 4.72 -0.29
CA ILE A 122 -11.88 3.82 0.81
C ILE A 122 -11.15 4.63 1.88
N ARG A 123 -11.78 4.77 3.05
CA ARG A 123 -11.17 5.43 4.22
C ARG A 123 -10.06 4.56 4.80
N ALA A 124 -9.17 5.17 5.59
CA ALA A 124 -8.08 4.46 6.26
C ALA A 124 -8.57 3.30 7.15
N VAL A 125 -9.71 3.48 7.83
CA VAL A 125 -10.34 2.44 8.66
C VAL A 125 -10.82 1.26 7.81
N ASP A 126 -11.38 1.54 6.62
CA ASP A 126 -11.88 0.51 5.71
C ASP A 126 -10.73 -0.31 5.11
N MET A 127 -9.55 0.31 4.93
CA MET A 127 -8.33 -0.44 4.56
C MET A 127 -7.94 -1.47 5.62
N GLY A 128 -8.11 -1.16 6.91
CA GLY A 128 -7.92 -2.13 7.99
C GLY A 128 -8.82 -3.35 7.82
N CYS A 129 -10.13 -3.15 7.50
CA CYS A 129 -11.06 -4.24 7.22
C CYS A 129 -10.63 -5.10 6.02
N ILE A 130 -10.12 -4.46 4.96
CA ILE A 130 -9.63 -5.18 3.78
C ILE A 130 -8.44 -6.09 4.17
N PHE A 131 -7.48 -5.57 4.93
CA PHE A 131 -6.33 -6.37 5.37
C PHE A 131 -6.72 -7.51 6.30
N GLU A 132 -7.61 -7.28 7.25
CA GLU A 132 -8.14 -8.34 8.12
C GLU A 132 -8.80 -9.46 7.31
N ASN A 133 -9.66 -9.12 6.36
CA ASN A 133 -10.30 -10.10 5.46
C ASN A 133 -9.29 -10.85 4.60
N LEU A 134 -8.25 -10.19 4.10
CA LEU A 134 -7.19 -10.84 3.33
C LEU A 134 -6.41 -11.83 4.20
N ILE A 135 -6.00 -11.43 5.40
CA ILE A 135 -5.27 -12.30 6.35
C ILE A 135 -6.14 -13.50 6.71
N GLN A 136 -7.42 -13.30 7.02
CA GLN A 136 -8.34 -14.37 7.34
C GLN A 136 -8.44 -15.39 6.19
N ARG A 137 -8.66 -14.93 4.95
CA ARG A 137 -8.77 -15.82 3.79
C ARG A 137 -7.47 -16.59 3.50
N PHE A 138 -6.32 -15.97 3.76
CA PHE A 138 -5.03 -16.65 3.65
C PHE A 138 -4.90 -17.74 4.72
N SER A 139 -5.19 -17.43 5.98
CA SER A 139 -5.15 -18.41 7.07
C SER A 139 -6.08 -19.59 6.80
N GLU A 140 -7.29 -19.34 6.35
CA GLU A 140 -8.25 -20.40 5.96
C GLU A 140 -7.71 -21.28 4.80
N SER A 141 -6.97 -20.69 3.84
CA SER A 141 -6.42 -21.43 2.70
C SER A 141 -5.21 -22.30 3.04
N TYR A 142 -4.53 -22.03 4.17
CA TYR A 142 -3.37 -22.78 4.64
C TYR A 142 -3.65 -23.65 5.87
N ASP A 143 -4.91 -23.83 6.24
CA ASP A 143 -5.32 -24.54 7.48
C ASP A 143 -4.67 -23.96 8.76
N GLU A 144 -4.30 -22.67 8.73
CA GLU A 144 -3.76 -21.98 9.89
C GLU A 144 -4.91 -21.36 10.73
N ASP A 145 -4.71 -21.33 12.04
CA ASP A 145 -5.68 -20.71 12.94
C ASP A 145 -5.70 -19.19 12.75
N ALA A 146 -6.79 -18.67 12.16
CA ALA A 146 -6.97 -17.25 11.92
C ALA A 146 -6.90 -16.43 13.21
N GLY A 147 -7.28 -16.98 14.35
CA GLY A 147 -7.17 -16.36 15.66
C GLY A 147 -5.74 -16.05 16.11
N ALA A 148 -4.72 -16.70 15.52
CA ALA A 148 -3.31 -16.40 15.78
C ALA A 148 -2.83 -15.09 15.15
N HIS A 149 -3.57 -14.54 14.17
CA HIS A 149 -3.13 -13.40 13.37
C HIS A 149 -3.83 -12.08 13.72
N PHE A 150 -5.05 -12.12 14.25
CA PHE A 150 -5.78 -10.90 14.62
C PHE A 150 -6.84 -11.17 15.69
N THR A 151 -7.22 -10.11 16.41
CA THR A 151 -8.34 -10.12 17.35
C THR A 151 -9.61 -9.65 16.64
N SER A 152 -10.72 -10.38 16.78
CA SER A 152 -12.00 -9.98 16.20
C SER A 152 -12.39 -8.56 16.64
N ARG A 153 -12.93 -7.76 15.71
CA ARG A 153 -13.36 -6.38 15.98
C ARG A 153 -14.44 -6.31 17.06
N ASP A 154 -15.34 -7.27 17.11
CA ASP A 154 -16.39 -7.31 18.13
C ASP A 154 -15.78 -7.44 19.53
N ILE A 155 -14.70 -8.23 19.67
CA ILE A 155 -13.94 -8.35 20.92
C ILE A 155 -13.23 -7.04 21.23
N VAL A 156 -12.60 -6.41 20.24
CA VAL A 156 -11.92 -5.11 20.40
C VAL A 156 -12.92 -4.05 20.86
N TYR A 157 -14.09 -3.96 20.22
CA TYR A 157 -15.15 -3.02 20.61
C TYR A 157 -15.64 -3.29 22.02
N LEU A 158 -15.93 -4.55 22.37
CA LEU A 158 -16.35 -4.92 23.72
C LEU A 158 -15.31 -4.53 24.77
N MET A 159 -14.03 -4.83 24.50
CA MET A 159 -12.93 -4.45 25.41
C MET A 159 -12.82 -2.93 25.56
N THR A 160 -12.93 -2.21 24.46
CA THR A 160 -12.85 -0.74 24.45
C THR A 160 -14.02 -0.15 25.22
N ASP A 161 -15.24 -0.62 24.98
CA ASP A 161 -16.45 -0.15 25.66
C ASP A 161 -16.36 -0.40 27.18
N LEU A 162 -15.91 -1.59 27.57
CA LEU A 162 -15.74 -1.92 29.00
C LEU A 162 -14.70 -1.02 29.69
N LEU A 163 -13.60 -0.70 28.98
CA LEU A 163 -12.56 0.17 29.52
C LEU A 163 -13.01 1.64 29.61
N ILE A 164 -13.72 2.13 28.60
CA ILE A 164 -14.13 3.53 28.54
C ILE A 164 -15.35 3.80 29.41
N GLN A 165 -16.31 2.87 29.50
CA GLN A 165 -17.48 3.03 30.37
C GLN A 165 -17.13 3.10 31.86
N ALA A 166 -15.98 2.53 32.25
CA ALA A 166 -15.49 2.60 33.61
C ALA A 166 -14.97 4.00 34.02
N ASP A 167 -14.59 4.84 33.04
CA ASP A 167 -14.11 6.20 33.30
C ASP A 167 -14.61 7.17 32.20
N SER A 168 -15.64 7.96 32.53
CA SER A 168 -16.22 8.95 31.63
C SER A 168 -15.28 10.12 31.27
N HIS A 169 -14.15 10.25 31.99
CA HIS A 169 -13.18 11.32 31.81
C HIS A 169 -11.97 10.95 30.93
N VAL A 170 -11.96 9.74 30.34
CA VAL A 170 -10.83 9.29 29.46
C VAL A 170 -10.55 10.25 28.31
N PHE A 171 -11.56 10.96 27.80
CA PHE A 171 -11.43 11.91 26.69
C PHE A 171 -11.21 13.38 27.12
N GLU A 172 -11.16 13.68 28.43
CA GLU A 172 -11.00 15.06 28.91
C GLU A 172 -9.53 15.54 28.99
N GLY A 173 -8.61 14.81 28.35
CA GLY A 173 -7.25 15.29 28.04
C GLY A 173 -6.23 15.32 29.18
N ASP A 174 -6.61 15.07 30.41
CA ASP A 174 -5.73 15.23 31.58
C ASP A 174 -5.11 13.91 32.12
N ARG A 175 -5.26 12.79 31.41
CA ARG A 175 -4.84 11.46 31.93
C ARG A 175 -4.08 10.57 30.95
N ILE A 176 -3.47 11.13 29.91
CA ILE A 176 -2.54 10.39 29.06
C ILE A 176 -1.16 11.03 29.10
#